data_cc8731162770462308d63964b5a35955
#
_entry.id   cc8731162770462308d63964b5a35955
#
_cell.length_a   1.000
_cell.length_b   1.000
_cell.length_c   1.000
_cell.angle_alpha   90.00
_cell.angle_beta   90.00
_cell.angle_gamma   90.00
#
_symmetry.space_group_name_H-M   'P 1'
#
loop_
_entity.id
_entity.type
_entity.pdbx_description
1 polymer ?
#
loop_
_entity_poly.entity_id
_entity_poly.type
_entity_poly.pdbx_seq_one_letter_code
_entity_poly.pdbx_strand_id
1 'polypeptide(L)'
;MLKKKKVLLGLAAAVILILIVLSLPPVWSRVSYHLQQAYSSVKYTLFPPQQSVFVPGGVEGDFVATSVAATLQSIYATPTPAPATPTGFPTPGVSLTPSPTPTALPASIYLAGVVPEPQLWNNCGPATLSMNLSFYDWDKTQVDTAAILKPNDRDKNVMPYEMEYYVNSFTSLQALYRMGGDLATLKNLVANGFPVLVEKGFEPVNLKKEGWMGHFNLVIGYDDAKGVLITQDSYLLTHDDYTGSQPGYEVTYEDMVNNWRAFNYVFLVVYPPDKQNDVLNALGPLADDASADRAAYDRAMAETSSLSDVRDLFFAWYNAGTSLVNLEDYTGAAEAFDMAFSIYPDIPDAARPWRMLCYQTGPYFAYYYT
;
A
#
# COMPACT_ATOMS: atom_id res chain seq x y z
N MET A 1 -7.78 -47.24 44.02
CA MET A 1 -7.41 -45.82 44.20
C MET A 1 -6.09 -45.46 43.54
N LEU A 2 -5.01 -46.25 43.63
CA LEU A 2 -3.69 -45.91 43.03
C LEU A 2 -3.70 -45.71 41.49
N LYS A 3 -4.44 -46.56 40.75
CA LYS A 3 -4.53 -46.39 39.25
C LYS A 3 -5.19 -45.07 38.85
N LYS A 4 -6.25 -44.61 39.54
CA LYS A 4 -6.90 -43.33 39.26
C LYS A 4 -5.97 -42.16 39.56
N LYS A 5 -5.17 -42.20 40.65
CA LYS A 5 -4.18 -41.15 40.95
C LYS A 5 -3.07 -41.08 39.90
N LYS A 6 -2.57 -42.19 39.37
CA LYS A 6 -1.56 -42.20 38.33
C LYS A 6 -2.09 -41.62 37.01
N VAL A 7 -3.34 -41.94 36.63
CA VAL A 7 -4.00 -41.35 35.45
C VAL A 7 -4.19 -39.84 35.62
N LEU A 8 -4.63 -39.35 36.80
CA LEU A 8 -4.78 -37.94 37.05
C LEU A 8 -3.43 -37.17 37.00
N LEU A 9 -2.36 -37.76 37.54
CA LEU A 9 -1.02 -37.20 37.48
C LEU A 9 -0.52 -37.12 36.03
N GLY A 10 -0.75 -38.19 35.23
CA GLY A 10 -0.42 -38.19 33.82
C GLY A 10 -1.16 -37.16 33.01
N LEU A 11 -2.45 -36.93 33.26
CA LEU A 11 -3.26 -35.88 32.65
C LEU A 11 -2.76 -34.51 33.05
N ALA A 12 -2.45 -34.28 34.32
CA ALA A 12 -1.92 -33.00 34.82
C ALA A 12 -0.56 -32.68 34.16
N ALA A 13 0.33 -33.69 34.07
CA ALA A 13 1.63 -33.54 33.39
C ALA A 13 1.47 -33.22 31.89
N ALA A 14 0.53 -33.87 31.20
CA ALA A 14 0.22 -33.59 29.79
C ALA A 14 -0.32 -32.16 29.59
N VAL A 15 -1.22 -31.69 30.46
CA VAL A 15 -1.74 -30.31 30.42
C VAL A 15 -0.62 -29.30 30.66
N ILE A 16 0.26 -29.54 31.63
CA ILE A 16 1.41 -28.67 31.90
C ILE A 16 2.34 -28.62 30.67
N LEU A 17 2.62 -29.75 30.06
CA LEU A 17 3.45 -29.82 28.86
C LEU A 17 2.82 -29.01 27.69
N ILE A 18 1.51 -29.16 27.48
CA ILE A 18 0.77 -28.40 26.47
C ILE A 18 0.88 -26.89 26.76
N LEU A 19 0.69 -26.47 28.00
CA LEU A 19 0.80 -25.07 28.38
C LEU A 19 2.23 -24.52 28.18
N ILE A 20 3.25 -25.32 28.46
CA ILE A 20 4.65 -24.95 28.19
C ILE A 20 4.89 -24.79 26.68
N VAL A 21 4.41 -25.73 25.86
CA VAL A 21 4.55 -25.65 24.40
C VAL A 21 3.80 -24.43 23.84
N LEU A 22 2.58 -24.19 24.33
CA LEU A 22 1.79 -23.01 23.93
C LEU A 22 2.41 -21.70 24.41
N SER A 23 3.22 -21.69 25.47
CA SER A 23 3.92 -20.48 25.92
C SER A 23 5.15 -20.12 25.09
N LEU A 24 5.61 -21.01 24.19
CA LEU A 24 6.69 -20.71 23.28
C LEU A 24 6.25 -19.64 22.26
N PRO A 25 6.97 -18.52 22.11
CA PRO A 25 6.55 -17.41 21.24
C PRO A 25 6.18 -17.83 19.82
N PRO A 26 6.94 -18.67 19.10
CA PRO A 26 6.58 -19.06 17.74
C PRO A 26 5.34 -19.96 17.65
N VAL A 27 5.05 -20.72 18.71
CA VAL A 27 3.83 -21.56 18.79
C VAL A 27 2.63 -20.68 19.12
N TRP A 28 2.79 -19.80 20.11
CA TRP A 28 1.72 -18.91 20.52
C TRP A 28 1.30 -17.94 19.40
N SER A 29 2.23 -17.39 18.64
CA SER A 29 1.93 -16.51 17.52
C SER A 29 1.05 -17.20 16.45
N ARG A 30 1.38 -18.43 16.07
CA ARG A 30 0.56 -19.23 15.14
C ARG A 30 -0.81 -19.57 15.70
N VAL A 31 -0.86 -20.04 16.95
CA VAL A 31 -2.13 -20.40 17.59
C VAL A 31 -3.04 -19.19 17.75
N SER A 32 -2.50 -18.08 18.24
CA SER A 32 -3.25 -16.83 18.39
C SER A 32 -3.76 -16.28 17.06
N TYR A 33 -2.95 -16.36 16.00
CA TYR A 33 -3.36 -15.98 14.64
C TYR A 33 -4.61 -16.78 14.19
N HIS A 34 -4.55 -18.10 14.27
CA HIS A 34 -5.68 -18.95 13.85
C HIS A 34 -6.93 -18.79 14.74
N LEU A 35 -6.75 -18.56 16.03
CA LEU A 35 -7.88 -18.25 16.92
C LEU A 35 -8.53 -16.92 16.57
N GLN A 36 -7.75 -15.89 16.28
CA GLN A 36 -8.28 -14.57 15.85
C GLN A 36 -8.93 -14.65 14.49
N GLN A 37 -8.37 -15.41 13.55
CA GLN A 37 -8.96 -15.71 12.25
C GLN A 37 -10.32 -16.40 12.39
N ALA A 38 -10.40 -17.44 13.22
CA ALA A 38 -11.65 -18.15 13.48
C ALA A 38 -12.70 -17.24 14.14
N TYR A 39 -12.30 -16.44 15.14
CA TYR A 39 -13.16 -15.44 15.77
C TYR A 39 -13.68 -14.41 14.75
N SER A 40 -12.81 -13.86 13.92
CA SER A 40 -13.16 -12.90 12.88
C SER A 40 -14.17 -13.50 11.90
N SER A 41 -13.92 -14.71 11.43
CA SER A 41 -14.80 -15.44 10.51
C SER A 41 -16.20 -15.66 11.11
N VAL A 42 -16.29 -16.07 12.36
CA VAL A 42 -17.57 -16.21 13.08
C VAL A 42 -18.25 -14.85 13.24
N LYS A 43 -17.52 -13.85 13.69
CA LYS A 43 -18.03 -12.48 13.88
C LYS A 43 -18.66 -11.93 12.59
N TYR A 44 -17.92 -11.94 11.47
CA TYR A 44 -18.43 -11.42 10.21
C TYR A 44 -19.51 -12.31 9.55
N THR A 45 -19.61 -13.57 9.97
CA THR A 45 -20.75 -14.42 9.56
C THR A 45 -22.04 -14.02 10.30
N LEU A 46 -21.93 -13.72 11.60
CA LEU A 46 -23.09 -13.38 12.43
C LEU A 46 -23.44 -11.87 12.35
N PHE A 47 -22.43 -11.03 12.17
CA PHE A 47 -22.54 -9.58 12.11
C PHE A 47 -21.75 -9.09 10.90
N PRO A 48 -22.30 -9.23 9.65
CA PRO A 48 -21.63 -8.71 8.49
C PRO A 48 -21.39 -7.21 8.65
N PRO A 49 -20.22 -6.69 8.21
CA PRO A 49 -19.93 -5.28 8.31
C PRO A 49 -20.95 -4.47 7.54
N GLN A 50 -21.43 -3.39 8.16
CA GLN A 50 -22.28 -2.44 7.46
C GLN A 50 -21.43 -1.72 6.40
N GLN A 51 -21.82 -1.88 5.15
CA GLN A 51 -21.14 -1.26 4.00
C GLN A 51 -21.66 0.18 3.78
N SER A 52 -21.83 0.95 4.85
CA SER A 52 -22.23 2.34 4.74
C SER A 52 -20.99 3.19 4.42
N VAL A 53 -20.93 3.67 3.18
CA VAL A 53 -20.11 4.82 2.85
C VAL A 53 -20.89 6.07 3.20
N PHE A 54 -20.24 7.08 3.77
CA PHE A 54 -20.79 8.41 3.87
C PHE A 54 -21.03 8.90 2.44
N VAL A 55 -22.30 8.98 2.04
CA VAL A 55 -22.71 9.74 0.87
C VAL A 55 -23.00 11.13 1.41
N PRO A 56 -22.27 12.18 1.02
CA PRO A 56 -22.60 13.55 1.41
C PRO A 56 -24.08 13.77 1.12
N GLY A 57 -24.83 14.24 2.12
CA GLY A 57 -26.29 14.23 2.16
C GLY A 57 -26.92 14.71 0.88
N GLY A 58 -27.81 13.90 0.36
CA GLY A 58 -28.62 13.98 -0.83
C GLY A 58 -28.62 15.31 -1.57
N VAL A 59 -27.55 15.56 -2.30
CA VAL A 59 -27.58 16.55 -3.36
C VAL A 59 -28.46 15.93 -4.43
N GLU A 60 -29.62 16.54 -4.66
CA GLU A 60 -30.56 16.09 -5.69
C GLU A 60 -29.78 15.85 -6.99
N GLY A 61 -30.07 14.74 -7.68
CA GLY A 61 -29.31 14.26 -8.84
C GLY A 61 -29.05 15.28 -9.96
N ASP A 62 -29.75 16.41 -9.96
CA ASP A 62 -29.56 17.55 -10.85
C ASP A 62 -28.25 18.33 -10.59
N PHE A 63 -27.75 18.37 -9.35
CA PHE A 63 -26.49 19.08 -9.05
C PHE A 63 -25.28 18.28 -9.53
N VAL A 64 -25.30 16.96 -9.33
CA VAL A 64 -24.22 16.07 -9.81
C VAL A 64 -24.17 16.09 -11.34
N ALA A 65 -25.34 15.98 -12.01
CA ALA A 65 -25.42 16.08 -13.46
C ALA A 65 -24.94 17.43 -13.99
N THR A 66 -25.24 18.52 -13.28
CA THR A 66 -24.81 19.87 -13.66
C THR A 66 -23.30 20.05 -13.45
N SER A 67 -22.74 19.54 -12.36
CA SER A 67 -21.29 19.61 -12.08
C SER A 67 -20.49 18.77 -13.07
N VAL A 68 -20.94 17.56 -13.40
CA VAL A 68 -20.33 16.72 -14.45
C VAL A 68 -20.39 17.41 -15.81
N ALA A 69 -21.53 17.99 -16.18
CA ALA A 69 -21.66 18.73 -17.43
C ALA A 69 -20.74 19.97 -17.48
N ALA A 70 -20.63 20.72 -16.37
CA ALA A 70 -19.73 21.88 -16.27
C ALA A 70 -18.25 21.47 -16.34
N THR A 71 -17.86 20.39 -15.70
CA THR A 71 -16.50 19.86 -15.74
C THR A 71 -16.15 19.36 -17.15
N LEU A 72 -17.03 18.63 -17.80
CA LEU A 72 -16.84 18.20 -19.19
C LEU A 72 -16.78 19.42 -20.13
N GLN A 73 -17.59 20.44 -19.92
CA GLN A 73 -17.54 21.67 -20.71
C GLN A 73 -16.23 22.44 -20.52
N SER A 74 -15.66 22.45 -19.31
CA SER A 74 -14.36 23.08 -19.04
C SER A 74 -13.19 22.31 -19.68
N ILE A 75 -13.27 21.01 -19.73
CA ILE A 75 -12.27 20.14 -20.37
C ILE A 75 -12.31 20.28 -21.91
N TYR A 76 -13.49 20.49 -22.48
CA TYR A 76 -13.67 20.67 -23.94
C TYR A 76 -13.66 22.13 -24.37
N ALA A 77 -13.51 23.10 -23.46
CA ALA A 77 -13.31 24.48 -23.82
C ALA A 77 -11.98 24.63 -24.55
N THR A 78 -12.05 25.06 -25.79
CA THR A 78 -10.86 25.31 -26.62
C THR A 78 -9.90 26.26 -25.89
N PRO A 79 -8.62 25.92 -25.74
CA PRO A 79 -7.68 26.80 -25.04
C PRO A 79 -7.59 28.13 -25.76
N THR A 80 -7.86 29.21 -25.04
CA THR A 80 -7.58 30.57 -25.49
C THR A 80 -6.08 30.68 -25.79
N PRO A 81 -5.64 31.14 -26.96
CA PRO A 81 -4.23 31.27 -27.25
C PRO A 81 -3.55 32.17 -26.23
N ALA A 82 -2.51 31.67 -25.59
CA ALA A 82 -1.70 32.41 -24.66
C ALA A 82 -1.13 33.70 -25.31
N PRO A 83 -1.04 34.84 -24.61
CA PRO A 83 -0.42 36.03 -25.13
C PRO A 83 1.03 35.75 -25.49
N ALA A 84 1.45 36.24 -26.64
CA ALA A 84 2.79 36.04 -27.19
C ALA A 84 3.87 36.51 -26.19
N THR A 85 4.77 35.62 -25.83
CA THR A 85 5.94 35.89 -25.01
C THR A 85 6.89 36.84 -25.73
N PRO A 86 7.41 37.89 -25.08
CA PRO A 86 8.39 38.78 -25.73
C PRO A 86 9.69 38.04 -26.02
N THR A 87 10.15 38.22 -27.23
CA THR A 87 11.35 37.63 -27.81
C THR A 87 12.64 38.13 -27.13
N GLY A 88 13.45 37.24 -26.60
CA GLY A 88 14.89 37.16 -26.77
C GLY A 88 15.80 38.08 -25.98
N PHE A 89 16.48 37.43 -24.99
CA PHE A 89 17.88 37.78 -24.72
C PHE A 89 18.74 36.58 -25.14
N PRO A 90 19.94 36.80 -25.72
CA PRO A 90 20.81 35.71 -26.10
C PRO A 90 21.38 35.04 -24.83
N THR A 91 21.03 33.80 -24.59
CA THR A 91 21.63 32.98 -23.55
C THR A 91 23.06 32.62 -23.95
N PRO A 92 24.05 32.79 -23.07
CA PRO A 92 25.41 32.27 -23.34
C PRO A 92 25.30 30.75 -23.52
N GLY A 93 25.91 30.24 -24.58
CA GLY A 93 25.90 28.81 -24.87
C GLY A 93 26.48 28.00 -23.72
N VAL A 94 25.62 27.29 -23.01
CA VAL A 94 26.03 26.24 -22.08
C VAL A 94 26.46 25.07 -22.93
N SER A 95 27.75 24.75 -22.88
CA SER A 95 28.29 23.53 -23.46
C SER A 95 27.60 22.37 -22.77
N LEU A 96 26.67 21.70 -23.46
CA LEU A 96 26.04 20.51 -22.96
C LEU A 96 27.10 19.40 -22.91
N THR A 97 27.61 19.15 -21.71
CA THR A 97 28.30 17.89 -21.42
C THR A 97 27.31 16.77 -21.78
N PRO A 98 27.69 15.76 -22.59
CA PRO A 98 26.78 14.67 -22.89
C PRO A 98 26.32 14.03 -21.59
N SER A 99 25.01 14.06 -21.34
CA SER A 99 24.40 13.32 -20.24
C SER A 99 24.74 11.84 -20.45
N PRO A 100 25.20 11.12 -19.42
CA PRO A 100 25.46 9.69 -19.56
C PRO A 100 24.22 9.00 -20.10
N THR A 101 24.39 8.22 -21.16
CA THR A 101 23.30 7.38 -21.71
C THR A 101 22.77 6.51 -20.57
N PRO A 102 21.44 6.49 -20.30
CA PRO A 102 20.91 5.64 -19.26
C PRO A 102 21.34 4.19 -19.51
N THR A 103 22.01 3.59 -18.54
CA THR A 103 22.34 2.16 -18.60
C THR A 103 21.02 1.39 -18.59
N ALA A 104 20.81 0.50 -19.57
CA ALA A 104 19.63 -0.33 -19.60
C ALA A 104 19.56 -1.19 -18.32
N LEU A 105 18.39 -1.26 -17.70
CA LEU A 105 18.16 -2.11 -16.54
C LEU A 105 18.40 -3.58 -16.90
N PRO A 106 18.89 -4.41 -15.97
CA PRO A 106 18.97 -5.85 -16.19
C PRO A 106 17.57 -6.42 -16.43
N ALA A 107 17.48 -7.46 -17.27
CA ALA A 107 16.20 -8.11 -17.59
C ALA A 107 15.59 -8.86 -16.38
N SER A 108 16.40 -9.20 -15.38
CA SER A 108 15.96 -9.77 -14.12
C SER A 108 16.93 -9.41 -13.01
N ILE A 109 16.41 -9.29 -11.78
CA ILE A 109 17.20 -9.07 -10.57
C ILE A 109 16.47 -9.68 -9.38
N TYR A 110 17.25 -10.09 -8.38
CA TYR A 110 16.76 -10.59 -7.10
C TYR A 110 17.65 -10.09 -5.97
N LEU A 111 17.06 -9.42 -4.99
CA LEU A 111 17.72 -8.93 -3.80
C LEU A 111 17.64 -10.01 -2.70
N ALA A 112 18.76 -10.68 -2.46
CA ALA A 112 18.88 -11.65 -1.38
C ALA A 112 19.14 -10.93 -0.05
N GLY A 113 18.79 -11.58 1.07
CA GLY A 113 19.12 -11.08 2.42
C GLY A 113 17.92 -10.60 3.22
N VAL A 114 16.75 -10.43 2.59
CA VAL A 114 15.50 -10.21 3.33
C VAL A 114 15.16 -11.46 4.15
N VAL A 115 14.90 -11.28 5.43
CA VAL A 115 14.44 -12.34 6.34
C VAL A 115 12.91 -12.38 6.30
N PRO A 116 12.30 -13.44 5.71
CA PRO A 116 10.84 -13.53 5.64
C PRO A 116 10.23 -13.67 7.03
N GLU A 117 9.16 -12.92 7.30
CA GLU A 117 8.46 -12.93 8.59
C GLU A 117 6.94 -13.09 8.40
N PRO A 118 6.33 -14.23 8.83
CA PRO A 118 4.87 -14.38 8.84
C PRO A 118 4.23 -13.37 9.77
N GLN A 119 3.23 -12.64 9.26
CA GLN A 119 2.58 -11.60 10.07
C GLN A 119 1.81 -12.16 11.26
N LEU A 120 1.76 -11.41 12.34
CA LEU A 120 0.74 -11.52 13.37
C LEU A 120 -0.61 -10.99 12.86
N TRP A 121 -1.67 -11.19 13.64
CA TRP A 121 -3.00 -10.73 13.22
C TRP A 121 -3.05 -9.22 12.98
N ASN A 122 -3.58 -8.81 11.81
CA ASN A 122 -3.64 -7.41 11.35
C ASN A 122 -2.28 -6.68 11.40
N ASN A 123 -1.18 -7.37 11.17
CA ASN A 123 0.16 -6.84 11.34
C ASN A 123 0.96 -6.79 10.03
N CYS A 124 0.28 -6.75 8.87
CA CYS A 124 0.94 -6.75 7.57
C CYS A 124 1.95 -5.60 7.41
N GLY A 125 1.58 -4.36 7.81
CA GLY A 125 2.47 -3.21 7.74
C GLY A 125 3.74 -3.38 8.58
N PRO A 126 3.62 -3.58 9.90
CA PRO A 126 4.78 -3.82 10.76
C PRO A 126 5.65 -5.00 10.33
N ALA A 127 5.06 -6.12 9.87
CA ALA A 127 5.80 -7.29 9.40
C ALA A 127 6.54 -7.00 8.08
N THR A 128 5.90 -6.30 7.15
CA THR A 128 6.55 -5.95 5.87
C THR A 128 7.67 -4.94 6.08
N LEU A 129 7.49 -3.98 6.99
CA LEU A 129 8.56 -3.05 7.36
C LEU A 129 9.73 -3.78 8.03
N SER A 130 9.45 -4.70 8.95
CA SER A 130 10.47 -5.53 9.61
C SER A 130 11.27 -6.33 8.58
N MET A 131 10.60 -6.97 7.61
CA MET A 131 11.27 -7.66 6.50
C MET A 131 12.14 -6.71 5.66
N ASN A 132 11.67 -5.49 5.38
CA ASN A 132 12.48 -4.49 4.66
C ASN A 132 13.73 -4.09 5.46
N LEU A 133 13.58 -3.81 6.74
CA LEU A 133 14.69 -3.43 7.62
C LEU A 133 15.71 -4.56 7.78
N SER A 134 15.27 -5.82 7.77
CA SER A 134 16.17 -6.98 7.87
C SER A 134 17.17 -7.07 6.71
N PHE A 135 16.84 -6.53 5.54
CA PHE A 135 17.77 -6.41 4.41
C PHE A 135 19.01 -5.56 4.73
N TYR A 136 18.90 -4.68 5.72
CA TYR A 136 19.95 -3.78 6.21
C TYR A 136 20.49 -4.22 7.58
N ASP A 137 20.50 -5.53 7.85
CA ASP A 137 21.02 -6.13 9.10
C ASP A 137 20.30 -5.66 10.37
N TRP A 138 19.04 -5.18 10.26
CA TRP A 138 18.22 -4.88 11.42
C TRP A 138 17.72 -6.20 12.04
N ASP A 139 18.06 -6.43 13.32
CA ASP A 139 17.97 -7.73 14.01
C ASP A 139 16.71 -7.90 14.88
N LYS A 140 15.72 -7.00 14.73
CA LYS A 140 14.45 -7.04 15.46
C LYS A 140 13.33 -7.61 14.58
N THR A 141 12.09 -7.55 15.07
CA THR A 141 10.92 -8.19 14.46
C THR A 141 9.73 -7.25 14.31
N GLN A 142 8.64 -7.72 13.69
CA GLN A 142 7.37 -7.00 13.64
C GLN A 142 6.82 -6.60 15.00
N VAL A 143 7.23 -7.24 16.09
CA VAL A 143 6.81 -6.87 17.45
C VAL A 143 7.38 -5.50 17.82
N ASP A 144 8.63 -5.25 17.44
CA ASP A 144 9.32 -3.98 17.71
C ASP A 144 8.75 -2.84 16.85
N THR A 145 8.50 -3.09 15.56
CA THR A 145 7.86 -2.10 14.69
C THR A 145 6.43 -1.83 15.13
N ALA A 146 5.64 -2.87 15.47
CA ALA A 146 4.27 -2.72 15.92
C ALA A 146 4.14 -1.98 17.27
N ALA A 147 5.12 -2.10 18.16
CA ALA A 147 5.09 -1.40 19.46
C ALA A 147 5.01 0.14 19.31
N ILE A 148 5.53 0.68 18.21
CA ILE A 148 5.47 2.11 17.88
C ILE A 148 4.35 2.42 16.89
N LEU A 149 4.24 1.64 15.80
CA LEU A 149 3.28 1.90 14.73
C LEU A 149 1.84 1.57 15.13
N LYS A 150 1.65 0.66 16.07
CA LYS A 150 0.33 0.19 16.53
C LYS A 150 0.25 0.17 18.05
N PRO A 151 0.37 1.31 18.74
CA PRO A 151 0.35 1.38 20.20
C PRO A 151 -1.00 0.96 20.78
N ASN A 152 -2.05 0.91 19.97
CA ASN A 152 -3.38 0.44 20.34
C ASN A 152 -3.69 -0.87 19.61
N ASP A 153 -3.93 -1.94 20.35
CA ASP A 153 -4.27 -3.27 19.80
C ASP A 153 -5.53 -3.28 18.90
N ARG A 154 -6.38 -2.26 19.02
CA ARG A 154 -7.56 -2.10 18.18
C ARG A 154 -7.27 -1.40 16.86
N ASP A 155 -6.15 -0.73 16.75
CA ASP A 155 -5.69 -0.14 15.52
C ASP A 155 -5.29 -1.26 14.54
N LYS A 156 -5.83 -1.19 13.34
CA LYS A 156 -5.62 -2.22 12.30
C LYS A 156 -4.82 -1.71 11.12
N ASN A 157 -4.62 -0.39 11.06
CA ASN A 157 -3.99 0.26 9.93
C ASN A 157 -2.67 0.88 10.36
N VAL A 158 -1.74 0.89 9.43
CA VAL A 158 -0.48 1.62 9.50
C VAL A 158 -0.34 2.34 8.18
N MET A 159 -0.12 3.65 8.22
CA MET A 159 0.04 4.45 7.01
C MET A 159 1.51 4.46 6.54
N PRO A 160 1.77 4.58 5.24
CA PRO A 160 3.15 4.68 4.73
C PRO A 160 3.98 5.79 5.37
N TYR A 161 3.39 6.97 5.65
CA TYR A 161 4.09 8.07 6.33
C TYR A 161 4.45 7.75 7.79
N GLU A 162 3.66 6.90 8.47
CA GLU A 162 4.00 6.42 9.82
C GLU A 162 5.21 5.47 9.77
N MET A 163 5.30 4.63 8.74
CA MET A 163 6.47 3.77 8.52
C MET A 163 7.71 4.59 8.19
N GLU A 164 7.59 5.61 7.35
CA GLU A 164 8.66 6.57 7.08
C GLU A 164 9.14 7.24 8.37
N TYR A 165 8.21 7.75 9.17
CA TYR A 165 8.52 8.33 10.48
C TYR A 165 9.24 7.34 11.40
N TYR A 166 8.77 6.07 11.44
CA TYR A 166 9.41 5.03 12.23
C TYR A 166 10.88 4.85 11.83
N VAL A 167 11.12 4.65 10.54
CA VAL A 167 12.49 4.42 10.02
C VAL A 167 13.39 5.60 10.35
N ASN A 168 12.94 6.81 10.02
CA ASN A 168 13.71 8.04 10.19
C ASN A 168 13.97 8.42 11.66
N SER A 169 13.09 7.97 12.60
CA SER A 169 13.17 8.34 14.01
C SER A 169 13.76 7.26 14.93
N PHE A 170 13.63 5.98 14.56
CA PHE A 170 13.94 4.86 15.44
C PHE A 170 14.99 3.88 14.89
N THR A 171 15.57 4.17 13.72
CA THR A 171 16.63 3.38 13.11
C THR A 171 17.80 4.27 12.67
N SER A 172 18.90 3.65 12.21
CA SER A 172 20.01 4.36 11.57
C SER A 172 19.80 4.55 10.06
N LEU A 173 18.67 4.09 9.52
CA LEU A 173 18.31 4.17 8.12
C LEU A 173 17.45 5.41 7.87
N GLN A 174 17.24 5.71 6.60
CA GLN A 174 16.28 6.68 6.12
C GLN A 174 15.23 5.99 5.28
N ALA A 175 14.06 6.60 5.22
CA ALA A 175 13.00 6.19 4.32
C ALA A 175 12.32 7.41 3.71
N LEU A 176 11.71 7.19 2.56
CA LEU A 176 10.75 8.11 1.98
C LEU A 176 9.62 7.32 1.32
N TYR A 177 8.41 7.83 1.40
CA TYR A 177 7.27 7.31 0.65
C TYR A 177 6.86 8.29 -0.44
N ARG A 178 6.27 7.79 -1.53
CA ARG A 178 5.76 8.57 -2.64
C ARG A 178 4.51 7.93 -3.20
N MET A 179 3.63 8.72 -3.79
CA MET A 179 2.52 8.26 -4.62
C MET A 179 2.88 8.26 -6.09
N GLY A 180 2.06 7.66 -6.94
CA GLY A 180 2.22 7.69 -8.38
C GLY A 180 3.34 6.82 -8.95
N GLY A 181 3.85 5.86 -8.18
CA GLY A 181 4.83 4.90 -8.67
C GLY A 181 4.32 4.08 -9.84
N ASP A 182 5.22 3.56 -10.66
CA ASP A 182 4.94 2.64 -11.75
C ASP A 182 5.92 1.45 -11.74
N LEU A 183 5.71 0.49 -12.64
CA LEU A 183 6.61 -0.66 -12.75
C LEU A 183 8.05 -0.26 -13.06
N ALA A 184 8.26 0.80 -13.82
CA ALA A 184 9.60 1.28 -14.14
C ALA A 184 10.29 1.83 -12.89
N THR A 185 9.57 2.56 -12.05
CA THR A 185 10.03 3.05 -10.74
C THR A 185 10.44 1.91 -9.83
N LEU A 186 9.56 0.89 -9.66
CA LEU A 186 9.88 -0.28 -8.82
C LEU A 186 11.11 -1.02 -9.33
N LYS A 187 11.17 -1.28 -10.63
CA LYS A 187 12.30 -1.97 -11.26
C LYS A 187 13.60 -1.16 -11.13
N ASN A 188 13.54 0.16 -11.30
CA ASN A 188 14.71 1.01 -11.16
C ASN A 188 15.25 1.01 -9.73
N LEU A 189 14.39 1.14 -8.71
CA LEU A 189 14.80 1.08 -7.32
C LEU A 189 15.41 -0.29 -6.97
N VAL A 190 14.73 -1.38 -7.34
CA VAL A 190 15.23 -2.74 -7.09
C VAL A 190 16.55 -3.01 -7.82
N ALA A 191 16.70 -2.53 -9.08
CA ALA A 191 17.95 -2.66 -9.84
C ALA A 191 19.12 -1.88 -9.21
N ASN A 192 18.82 -0.83 -8.46
CA ASN A 192 19.81 -0.07 -7.68
C ASN A 192 20.03 -0.63 -6.25
N GLY A 193 19.43 -1.79 -5.93
CA GLY A 193 19.68 -2.50 -4.68
C GLY A 193 18.75 -2.11 -3.53
N PHE A 194 17.61 -1.47 -3.82
CA PHE A 194 16.64 -1.03 -2.81
C PHE A 194 15.36 -1.87 -2.87
N PRO A 195 15.06 -2.71 -1.86
CA PRO A 195 13.74 -3.33 -1.73
C PRO A 195 12.68 -2.25 -1.54
N VAL A 196 11.50 -2.44 -2.17
CA VAL A 196 10.45 -1.42 -2.18
C VAL A 196 9.17 -1.98 -1.56
N LEU A 197 8.69 -1.32 -0.52
CA LEU A 197 7.41 -1.64 0.10
C LEU A 197 6.30 -0.95 -0.68
N VAL A 198 5.23 -1.69 -1.00
CA VAL A 198 4.03 -1.18 -1.68
C VAL A 198 2.78 -1.52 -0.88
N GLU A 199 1.81 -0.62 -0.85
CA GLU A 199 0.47 -0.88 -0.32
C GLU A 199 -0.49 -1.10 -1.47
N LYS A 200 -1.27 -2.19 -1.41
CA LYS A 200 -2.16 -2.61 -2.48
C LYS A 200 -3.50 -3.13 -1.95
N GLY A 201 -4.51 -3.14 -2.80
CA GLY A 201 -5.75 -3.85 -2.54
C GLY A 201 -5.51 -5.36 -2.44
N PHE A 202 -6.28 -6.02 -1.59
CA PHE A 202 -6.14 -7.43 -1.31
C PHE A 202 -7.49 -8.07 -0.98
N GLU A 203 -7.77 -9.22 -1.58
CA GLU A 203 -8.94 -10.05 -1.27
C GLU A 203 -8.46 -11.46 -0.91
N PRO A 204 -8.30 -11.76 0.39
CA PRO A 204 -7.78 -13.04 0.82
C PRO A 204 -8.75 -14.17 0.49
N VAL A 205 -8.27 -15.18 -0.25
CA VAL A 205 -9.08 -16.33 -0.71
C VAL A 205 -9.72 -17.08 0.46
N ASN A 206 -9.01 -17.17 1.57
CA ASN A 206 -9.46 -17.89 2.78
C ASN A 206 -10.35 -17.05 3.70
N LEU A 207 -10.48 -15.75 3.44
CA LEU A 207 -11.23 -14.78 4.24
C LEU A 207 -12.27 -14.04 3.39
N LYS A 208 -12.91 -14.74 2.44
CA LYS A 208 -13.90 -14.16 1.51
C LYS A 208 -15.01 -13.34 2.18
N LYS A 209 -15.36 -13.68 3.43
CA LYS A 209 -16.36 -12.95 4.21
C LYS A 209 -15.83 -11.63 4.78
N GLU A 210 -14.55 -11.45 4.84
CA GLU A 210 -13.91 -10.22 5.29
C GLU A 210 -13.83 -9.18 4.17
N GLY A 211 -13.96 -9.64 2.92
CA GLY A 211 -13.97 -8.79 1.73
C GLY A 211 -12.64 -8.09 1.47
N TRP A 212 -12.71 -7.05 0.69
CA TRP A 212 -11.55 -6.24 0.31
C TRP A 212 -10.87 -5.56 1.50
N MET A 213 -9.54 -5.53 1.49
CA MET A 213 -8.70 -4.86 2.49
C MET A 213 -7.40 -4.32 1.87
N GLY A 214 -6.71 -3.43 2.58
CA GLY A 214 -5.34 -3.02 2.26
C GLY A 214 -4.33 -4.05 2.74
N HIS A 215 -3.23 -4.19 2.01
CA HIS A 215 -2.16 -5.12 2.33
C HIS A 215 -0.81 -4.60 1.81
N PHE A 216 0.25 -4.85 2.57
CA PHE A 216 1.60 -4.47 2.21
C PHE A 216 2.39 -5.66 1.65
N ASN A 217 3.13 -5.41 0.56
CA ASN A 217 4.11 -6.33 0.00
C ASN A 217 5.49 -5.66 -0.07
N LEU A 218 6.54 -6.46 0.02
CA LEU A 218 7.91 -6.01 -0.20
C LEU A 218 8.42 -6.55 -1.55
N VAL A 219 8.63 -5.66 -2.51
CA VAL A 219 9.20 -6.01 -3.82
C VAL A 219 10.71 -6.15 -3.65
N ILE A 220 11.23 -7.33 -3.97
CA ILE A 220 12.65 -7.70 -3.83
C ILE A 220 13.29 -8.13 -5.13
N GLY A 221 12.53 -8.16 -6.22
CA GLY A 221 13.04 -8.56 -7.52
C GLY A 221 12.03 -8.43 -8.63
N TYR A 222 12.47 -8.71 -9.85
CA TYR A 222 11.62 -8.84 -11.03
C TYR A 222 12.26 -9.76 -12.08
N ASP A 223 11.44 -10.27 -12.98
CA ASP A 223 11.84 -11.06 -14.15
C ASP A 223 10.99 -10.64 -15.36
N ASP A 224 11.60 -9.89 -16.29
CA ASP A 224 10.94 -9.39 -17.50
C ASP A 224 10.55 -10.51 -18.47
N ALA A 225 11.32 -11.60 -18.49
CA ALA A 225 10.99 -12.73 -19.36
C ALA A 225 9.70 -13.44 -18.94
N LYS A 226 9.40 -13.39 -17.65
CA LYS A 226 8.14 -13.92 -17.08
C LYS A 226 7.06 -12.85 -16.94
N GLY A 227 7.40 -11.57 -16.95
CA GLY A 227 6.49 -10.46 -16.67
C GLY A 227 6.03 -10.42 -15.22
N VAL A 228 6.94 -10.69 -14.25
CA VAL A 228 6.62 -10.77 -12.83
C VAL A 228 7.51 -9.88 -11.97
N LEU A 229 6.95 -9.39 -10.85
CA LEU A 229 7.69 -8.95 -9.69
C LEU A 229 7.88 -10.14 -8.73
N ILE A 230 8.98 -10.12 -7.97
CA ILE A 230 9.22 -11.08 -6.88
C ILE A 230 9.02 -10.31 -5.57
N THR A 231 8.10 -10.80 -4.73
CA THR A 231 7.69 -10.10 -3.50
C THR A 231 7.81 -10.99 -2.28
N GLN A 232 8.11 -10.42 -1.12
CA GLN A 232 7.80 -11.04 0.16
C GLN A 232 6.41 -10.59 0.61
N ASP A 233 5.60 -11.55 1.02
CA ASP A 233 4.22 -11.34 1.46
C ASP A 233 4.01 -11.99 2.83
N SER A 234 3.90 -11.15 3.84
CA SER A 234 3.79 -11.59 5.23
C SER A 234 2.52 -12.40 5.52
N TYR A 235 1.43 -12.19 4.74
CA TYR A 235 0.19 -12.96 4.86
C TYR A 235 0.34 -14.35 4.25
N LEU A 236 0.89 -14.48 3.05
CA LEU A 236 1.10 -15.78 2.40
C LEU A 236 2.00 -16.68 3.23
N LEU A 237 3.02 -16.10 3.88
CA LEU A 237 3.90 -16.82 4.82
C LEU A 237 3.14 -17.44 6.02
N THR A 238 1.93 -16.98 6.34
CA THR A 238 1.12 -17.58 7.42
C THR A 238 0.38 -18.85 6.98
N HIS A 239 0.24 -19.07 5.67
CA HIS A 239 -0.56 -20.15 5.08
C HIS A 239 0.28 -21.24 4.44
N ASP A 240 1.51 -20.94 4.05
CA ASP A 240 2.44 -21.88 3.48
C ASP A 240 3.12 -22.71 4.59
N ASP A 241 3.65 -23.88 4.24
CA ASP A 241 4.54 -24.66 5.10
C ASP A 241 5.89 -23.94 5.26
N TYR A 242 5.84 -22.72 5.77
CA TYR A 242 7.00 -21.87 5.94
C TYR A 242 8.01 -22.47 6.93
N THR A 243 9.19 -22.79 6.44
CA THR A 243 10.26 -23.46 7.19
C THR A 243 11.42 -22.53 7.58
N GLY A 244 11.23 -21.21 7.47
CA GLY A 244 12.25 -20.18 7.77
C GLY A 244 13.01 -19.68 6.54
N SER A 245 12.68 -20.16 5.34
CA SER A 245 13.27 -19.67 4.09
C SER A 245 12.19 -19.58 3.02
N GLN A 246 12.09 -18.44 2.34
CA GLN A 246 11.18 -18.23 1.22
C GLN A 246 11.85 -17.30 0.20
N PRO A 247 12.05 -17.75 -1.05
CA PRO A 247 12.68 -16.93 -2.09
C PRO A 247 11.80 -15.77 -2.57
N GLY A 248 10.52 -15.73 -2.17
CA GLY A 248 9.54 -14.75 -2.58
C GLY A 248 8.44 -15.38 -3.44
N TYR A 249 7.37 -14.59 -3.64
CA TYR A 249 6.20 -14.94 -4.44
C TYR A 249 6.24 -14.16 -5.75
N GLU A 250 6.00 -14.85 -6.87
CA GLU A 250 5.86 -14.21 -8.17
C GLU A 250 4.47 -13.57 -8.29
N VAL A 251 4.43 -12.28 -8.61
CA VAL A 251 3.21 -11.51 -8.87
C VAL A 251 3.31 -10.94 -10.28
N THR A 252 2.33 -11.18 -11.14
CA THR A 252 2.36 -10.63 -12.50
C THR A 252 2.36 -9.10 -12.47
N TYR A 253 2.95 -8.47 -13.48
CA TYR A 253 2.92 -7.01 -13.60
C TYR A 253 1.50 -6.47 -13.64
N GLU A 254 0.60 -7.18 -14.32
CA GLU A 254 -0.81 -6.82 -14.41
C GLU A 254 -1.50 -6.88 -13.04
N ASP A 255 -1.36 -7.99 -12.30
CA ASP A 255 -1.95 -8.13 -10.96
C ASP A 255 -1.41 -7.09 -9.99
N MET A 256 -0.10 -6.79 -10.05
CA MET A 256 0.47 -5.75 -9.21
C MET A 256 -0.16 -4.40 -9.53
N VAL A 257 -0.19 -3.97 -10.78
CA VAL A 257 -0.73 -2.66 -11.17
C VAL A 257 -2.20 -2.54 -10.82
N ASN A 258 -3.01 -3.57 -11.10
CA ASN A 258 -4.44 -3.56 -10.82
C ASN A 258 -4.76 -3.45 -9.33
N ASN A 259 -4.01 -4.15 -8.47
CA ASN A 259 -4.23 -4.07 -7.03
C ASN A 259 -3.60 -2.82 -6.40
N TRP A 260 -2.45 -2.37 -6.91
CA TRP A 260 -1.73 -1.20 -6.41
C TRP A 260 -2.46 0.12 -6.67
N ARG A 261 -3.25 0.18 -7.76
CA ARG A 261 -4.17 1.30 -8.07
C ARG A 261 -5.01 1.72 -6.86
N ALA A 262 -5.50 0.77 -6.08
CA ALA A 262 -6.37 1.05 -4.93
C ALA A 262 -5.74 1.99 -3.88
N PHE A 263 -4.42 2.14 -3.88
CA PHE A 263 -3.68 2.99 -2.96
C PHE A 263 -2.81 4.03 -3.68
N ASN A 264 -3.33 4.55 -4.79
CA ASN A 264 -2.68 5.63 -5.55
C ASN A 264 -1.22 5.32 -5.91
N TYR A 265 -0.92 4.02 -6.13
CA TYR A 265 0.43 3.57 -6.46
C TYR A 265 1.50 4.00 -5.45
N VAL A 266 1.13 4.02 -4.16
CA VAL A 266 2.02 4.39 -3.07
C VAL A 266 3.12 3.36 -2.88
N PHE A 267 4.33 3.83 -2.64
CA PHE A 267 5.47 3.01 -2.30
C PHE A 267 6.33 3.68 -1.23
N LEU A 268 7.12 2.88 -0.54
CA LEU A 268 8.10 3.33 0.44
C LEU A 268 9.44 2.64 0.16
N VAL A 269 10.52 3.41 0.11
CA VAL A 269 11.88 2.92 -0.01
C VAL A 269 12.67 3.24 1.25
N VAL A 270 13.38 2.23 1.78
CA VAL A 270 14.31 2.35 2.91
C VAL A 270 15.73 2.28 2.39
N TYR A 271 16.64 3.07 2.95
CA TYR A 271 18.02 3.15 2.48
C TYR A 271 18.97 3.66 3.57
N PRO A 272 20.27 3.30 3.52
CA PRO A 272 21.30 3.92 4.33
C PRO A 272 21.49 5.41 3.96
N PRO A 273 21.80 6.31 4.92
CA PRO A 273 21.90 7.75 4.65
C PRO A 273 22.89 8.14 3.54
N ASP A 274 23.98 7.38 3.37
CA ASP A 274 24.97 7.57 2.32
C ASP A 274 24.46 7.22 0.91
N LYS A 275 23.29 6.54 0.82
CA LYS A 275 22.62 6.14 -0.43
C LYS A 275 21.49 7.07 -0.86
N GLN A 276 21.26 8.17 -0.15
CA GLN A 276 20.18 9.11 -0.47
C GLN A 276 20.22 9.59 -1.92
N ASN A 277 21.39 9.99 -2.42
CA ASN A 277 21.51 10.45 -3.81
C ASN A 277 21.20 9.35 -4.84
N ASP A 278 21.58 8.11 -4.54
CA ASP A 278 21.28 6.96 -5.42
C ASP A 278 19.77 6.76 -5.53
N VAL A 279 19.03 6.83 -4.39
CA VAL A 279 17.58 6.74 -4.34
C VAL A 279 16.90 7.89 -5.07
N LEU A 280 17.30 9.15 -4.80
CA LEU A 280 16.72 10.31 -5.47
C LEU A 280 16.95 10.28 -6.98
N ASN A 281 18.12 9.84 -7.42
CA ASN A 281 18.42 9.64 -8.85
C ASN A 281 17.55 8.52 -9.46
N ALA A 282 17.34 7.41 -8.74
CA ALA A 282 16.51 6.31 -9.20
C ALA A 282 15.02 6.72 -9.30
N LEU A 283 14.56 7.61 -8.41
CA LEU A 283 13.20 8.16 -8.43
C LEU A 283 12.97 9.17 -9.55
N GLY A 284 14.02 9.88 -9.99
CA GLY A 284 13.89 10.93 -10.99
C GLY A 284 12.87 12.00 -10.60
N PRO A 285 11.83 12.25 -11.43
CA PRO A 285 10.80 13.25 -11.10
C PRO A 285 10.02 12.97 -9.80
N LEU A 286 9.90 11.69 -9.39
CA LEU A 286 9.22 11.31 -8.15
C LEU A 286 10.08 11.58 -6.89
N ALA A 287 11.28 12.09 -7.02
CA ALA A 287 12.11 12.49 -5.88
C ALA A 287 11.50 13.67 -5.11
N ASP A 288 10.82 14.58 -5.81
CA ASP A 288 10.10 15.71 -5.22
C ASP A 288 8.64 15.33 -4.90
N ASP A 289 8.18 15.62 -3.68
CA ASP A 289 6.84 15.24 -3.20
C ASP A 289 5.72 15.81 -4.08
N ALA A 290 5.76 17.12 -4.33
CA ALA A 290 4.70 17.78 -5.10
C ALA A 290 4.68 17.29 -6.55
N SER A 291 5.85 17.00 -7.13
CA SER A 291 5.96 16.40 -8.47
C SER A 291 5.39 14.97 -8.50
N ALA A 292 5.62 14.19 -7.46
CA ALA A 292 5.06 12.84 -7.33
C ALA A 292 3.53 12.89 -7.20
N ASP A 293 2.99 13.74 -6.34
CA ASP A 293 1.55 13.92 -6.18
C ASP A 293 0.88 14.46 -7.45
N ARG A 294 1.56 15.35 -8.20
CA ARG A 294 1.06 15.82 -9.49
C ARG A 294 1.04 14.70 -10.52
N ALA A 295 2.09 13.89 -10.61
CA ALA A 295 2.15 12.73 -11.50
C ALA A 295 1.09 11.68 -11.14
N ALA A 296 0.86 11.46 -9.83
CA ALA A 296 -0.20 10.59 -9.34
C ALA A 296 -1.60 11.11 -9.73
N TYR A 297 -1.85 12.41 -9.59
CA TYR A 297 -3.09 13.06 -10.03
C TYR A 297 -3.30 12.90 -11.53
N ASP A 298 -2.30 13.25 -12.34
CA ASP A 298 -2.39 13.17 -13.80
C ASP A 298 -2.68 11.73 -14.27
N ARG A 299 -2.06 10.73 -13.63
CA ARG A 299 -2.35 9.33 -13.87
C ARG A 299 -3.77 8.97 -13.47
N ALA A 300 -4.22 9.35 -12.29
CA ALA A 300 -5.57 9.07 -11.82
C ALA A 300 -6.61 9.67 -12.79
N MET A 301 -6.41 10.90 -13.26
CA MET A 301 -7.30 11.53 -14.25
C MET A 301 -7.28 10.84 -15.61
N ALA A 302 -6.14 10.34 -16.07
CA ALA A 302 -6.07 9.52 -17.28
C ALA A 302 -6.83 8.19 -17.11
N GLU A 303 -6.75 7.57 -15.93
CA GLU A 303 -7.46 6.35 -15.58
C GLU A 303 -8.99 6.56 -15.52
N THR A 304 -9.49 7.72 -15.05
CA THR A 304 -10.93 8.01 -15.08
C THR A 304 -11.54 8.00 -16.50
N SER A 305 -10.73 8.25 -17.49
CA SER A 305 -11.14 8.30 -18.91
C SER A 305 -10.90 6.98 -19.66
N SER A 306 -10.09 6.08 -19.13
CA SER A 306 -9.65 4.87 -19.84
C SER A 306 -10.17 3.57 -19.22
N LEU A 307 -10.49 3.58 -17.93
CA LEU A 307 -11.02 2.41 -17.23
C LEU A 307 -12.52 2.24 -17.47
N SER A 308 -12.98 0.99 -17.47
CA SER A 308 -14.38 0.64 -17.64
C SER A 308 -14.97 -0.14 -16.44
N ASP A 309 -14.14 -0.76 -15.61
CA ASP A 309 -14.58 -1.41 -14.38
C ASP A 309 -14.98 -0.36 -13.36
N VAL A 310 -16.16 -0.49 -12.78
CA VAL A 310 -16.74 0.52 -11.86
C VAL A 310 -15.94 0.67 -10.57
N ARG A 311 -15.33 -0.41 -10.05
CA ARG A 311 -14.48 -0.35 -8.86
C ARG A 311 -13.14 0.32 -9.18
N ASP A 312 -12.58 0.04 -10.34
CA ASP A 312 -11.35 0.70 -10.77
C ASP A 312 -11.56 2.19 -11.03
N LEU A 313 -12.70 2.58 -11.59
CA LEU A 313 -13.11 3.99 -11.71
C LEU A 313 -13.28 4.67 -10.35
N PHE A 314 -13.86 3.96 -9.37
CA PHE A 314 -13.93 4.46 -8.00
C PHE A 314 -12.54 4.75 -7.45
N PHE A 315 -11.59 3.82 -7.61
CA PHE A 315 -10.21 4.05 -7.17
C PHE A 315 -9.54 5.20 -7.91
N ALA A 316 -9.75 5.33 -9.22
CA ALA A 316 -9.17 6.43 -10.00
C ALA A 316 -9.63 7.80 -9.48
N TRP A 317 -10.95 8.01 -9.29
CA TRP A 317 -11.48 9.24 -8.71
C TRP A 317 -11.02 9.48 -7.27
N TYR A 318 -10.96 8.42 -6.46
CA TYR A 318 -10.48 8.51 -5.08
C TYR A 318 -9.00 8.91 -5.03
N ASN A 319 -8.19 8.35 -5.92
CA ASN A 319 -6.76 8.68 -6.06
C ASN A 319 -6.55 10.14 -6.50
N ALA A 320 -7.36 10.63 -7.44
CA ALA A 320 -7.33 12.04 -7.82
C ALA A 320 -7.58 12.94 -6.61
N GLY A 321 -8.62 12.65 -5.80
CA GLY A 321 -8.92 13.36 -4.57
C GLY A 321 -7.77 13.28 -3.55
N THR A 322 -7.16 12.11 -3.37
CA THR A 322 -6.03 11.92 -2.46
C THR A 322 -4.82 12.77 -2.86
N SER A 323 -4.47 12.79 -4.16
CA SER A 323 -3.37 13.62 -4.67
C SER A 323 -3.65 15.11 -4.52
N LEU A 324 -4.90 15.55 -4.74
CA LEU A 324 -5.29 16.95 -4.56
C LEU A 324 -5.26 17.38 -3.09
N VAL A 325 -5.58 16.50 -2.13
CA VAL A 325 -5.39 16.78 -0.70
C VAL A 325 -3.91 17.03 -0.39
N ASN A 326 -3.00 16.20 -0.91
CA ASN A 326 -1.57 16.38 -0.71
C ASN A 326 -1.04 17.68 -1.37
N LEU A 327 -1.65 18.09 -2.48
CA LEU A 327 -1.36 19.35 -3.17
C LEU A 327 -2.10 20.57 -2.57
N GLU A 328 -2.82 20.37 -1.44
CA GLU A 328 -3.59 21.41 -0.73
C GLU A 328 -4.74 22.03 -1.56
N ASP A 329 -5.15 21.38 -2.65
CA ASP A 329 -6.37 21.74 -3.40
C ASP A 329 -7.58 20.98 -2.83
N TYR A 330 -8.05 21.43 -1.68
CA TYR A 330 -9.14 20.76 -0.95
C TYR A 330 -10.48 20.82 -1.70
N THR A 331 -10.73 21.90 -2.44
CA THR A 331 -11.96 22.04 -3.24
C THR A 331 -11.97 21.04 -4.38
N GLY A 332 -10.90 20.97 -5.16
CA GLY A 332 -10.78 19.97 -6.22
C GLY A 332 -10.78 18.54 -5.67
N ALA A 333 -10.19 18.34 -4.47
CA ALA A 333 -10.22 17.05 -3.79
C ALA A 333 -11.64 16.62 -3.41
N ALA A 334 -12.46 17.54 -2.86
CA ALA A 334 -13.85 17.26 -2.50
C ALA A 334 -14.66 16.87 -3.74
N GLU A 335 -14.50 17.59 -4.87
CA GLU A 335 -15.17 17.28 -6.14
C GLU A 335 -14.78 15.88 -6.65
N ALA A 336 -13.49 15.50 -6.58
CA ALA A 336 -13.02 14.19 -6.98
C ALA A 336 -13.57 13.08 -6.07
N PHE A 337 -13.64 13.30 -4.75
CA PHE A 337 -14.26 12.36 -3.81
C PHE A 337 -15.77 12.24 -4.02
N ASP A 338 -16.47 13.33 -4.34
CA ASP A 338 -17.90 13.29 -4.69
C ASP A 338 -18.14 12.39 -5.91
N MET A 339 -17.27 12.48 -6.93
CA MET A 339 -17.32 11.58 -8.08
C MET A 339 -17.09 10.13 -7.67
N ALA A 340 -16.07 9.84 -6.86
CA ALA A 340 -15.82 8.49 -6.36
C ALA A 340 -17.04 7.94 -5.60
N PHE A 341 -17.61 8.71 -4.68
CA PHE A 341 -18.74 8.27 -3.87
C PHE A 341 -20.03 8.15 -4.67
N SER A 342 -20.22 8.92 -5.74
CA SER A 342 -21.38 8.81 -6.61
C SER A 342 -21.45 7.46 -7.34
N ILE A 343 -20.30 6.88 -7.70
CA ILE A 343 -20.22 5.57 -8.37
C ILE A 343 -20.09 4.39 -7.42
N TYR A 344 -19.79 4.63 -6.15
CA TYR A 344 -19.63 3.55 -5.16
C TYR A 344 -20.83 2.61 -5.04
N PRO A 345 -22.11 3.08 -5.08
CA PRO A 345 -23.27 2.21 -5.03
C PRO A 345 -23.36 1.21 -6.20
N ASP A 346 -22.77 1.53 -7.34
CA ASP A 346 -22.77 0.69 -8.54
C ASP A 346 -21.78 -0.46 -8.46
N ILE A 347 -20.84 -0.41 -7.50
CA ILE A 347 -19.90 -1.51 -7.26
C ILE A 347 -20.70 -2.67 -6.62
N PRO A 348 -20.59 -3.90 -7.17
CA PRO A 348 -21.21 -5.07 -6.56
C PRO A 348 -20.81 -5.23 -5.08
N ASP A 349 -21.76 -5.54 -4.20
CA ASP A 349 -21.56 -5.61 -2.75
C ASP A 349 -20.33 -6.42 -2.33
N ALA A 350 -20.09 -7.56 -2.99
CA ALA A 350 -18.97 -8.44 -2.70
C ALA A 350 -17.60 -7.83 -3.08
N ALA A 351 -17.57 -6.83 -3.98
CA ALA A 351 -16.37 -6.19 -4.48
C ALA A 351 -16.12 -4.80 -3.89
N ARG A 352 -17.06 -4.29 -3.07
CA ARG A 352 -16.95 -2.94 -2.47
C ARG A 352 -15.76 -2.82 -1.54
N PRO A 353 -14.91 -1.79 -1.71
CA PRO A 353 -13.80 -1.51 -0.81
C PRO A 353 -14.28 -0.77 0.44
N TRP A 354 -15.18 -1.37 1.22
CA TRP A 354 -15.87 -0.75 2.35
C TRP A 354 -14.95 -0.25 3.49
N ARG A 355 -13.69 -0.74 3.51
CA ARG A 355 -12.67 -0.27 4.47
C ARG A 355 -11.86 0.92 3.97
N MET A 356 -12.13 1.43 2.77
CA MET A 356 -11.29 2.47 2.14
C MET A 356 -11.07 3.68 3.04
N LEU A 357 -12.12 4.20 3.66
CA LEU A 357 -12.05 5.33 4.59
C LEU A 357 -11.28 5.03 5.90
N CYS A 358 -11.01 3.74 6.19
CA CYS A 358 -10.15 3.37 7.31
C CYS A 358 -8.66 3.44 6.92
N TYR A 359 -8.35 3.25 5.65
CA TYR A 359 -6.98 3.29 5.13
C TYR A 359 -6.58 4.67 4.59
N GLN A 360 -7.52 5.37 3.96
CA GLN A 360 -7.27 6.65 3.32
C GLN A 360 -8.27 7.70 3.81
N THR A 361 -7.77 8.62 4.61
CA THR A 361 -8.57 9.63 5.31
C THR A 361 -8.69 10.96 4.57
N GLY A 362 -8.19 11.03 3.33
CA GLY A 362 -8.24 12.23 2.48
C GLY A 362 -9.60 12.92 2.40
N PRO A 363 -10.74 12.20 2.26
CA PRO A 363 -12.06 12.83 2.21
C PRO A 363 -12.38 13.68 3.45
N TYR A 364 -11.94 13.25 4.66
CA TYR A 364 -12.18 14.02 5.88
C TYR A 364 -11.47 15.38 5.84
N PHE A 365 -10.26 15.44 5.29
CA PHE A 365 -9.53 16.70 5.11
C PHE A 365 -10.17 17.56 4.03
N ALA A 366 -10.48 16.98 2.87
CA ALA A 366 -11.10 17.71 1.78
C ALA A 366 -12.38 18.41 2.23
N TYR A 367 -13.32 17.69 2.82
CA TYR A 367 -14.60 18.26 3.28
C TYR A 367 -14.49 19.15 4.53
N TYR A 368 -13.42 19.04 5.29
CA TYR A 368 -13.21 19.93 6.45
C TYR A 368 -12.70 21.30 6.04
N TYR A 369 -11.91 21.40 4.97
CA TYR A 369 -11.27 22.64 4.53
C TYR A 369 -12.00 23.34 3.38
N THR A 370 -13.10 22.77 2.85
CA THR A 370 -14.02 23.41 1.91
C THR A 370 -15.23 24.04 2.62
#